data_dd099a844bde398ff16a01d8d0ee63e8
#
_entry.id   dd099a844bde398ff16a01d8d0ee63e8
#
_cell.length_a   1.000
_cell.length_b   1.000
_cell.length_c   1.000
_cell.angle_alpha   90.00
_cell.angle_beta   90.00
_cell.angle_gamma   90.00
#
_symmetry.space_group_name_H-M   'P 1'
#
loop_
_entity.id
_entity.type
_entity.pdbx_description
1 polymer ?
#
loop_
_entity_poly.entity_id
_entity_poly.type
_entity_poly.pdbx_seq_one_letter_code
_entity_poly.pdbx_strand_id
1 'polypeptide(L)'
;MEYQSPLSRLYHWEREAPDRVFLKQPIDGKWHTWTWKQVAREVRQLAGSLQALGLPKHSHIAMISKNCAHWIICDLAIIMAGHVSIPLHPNQQANCLQEVLQRSESALLFVGKLDNWNEMKAGVPGHIKCISFPFCNNDGCVSWSTFNDEHAPINENIERSATELCSIVYTSGTGGAPKGVMLTFEAFAFVTLNATQHLGLTHRDRFFSYLPLSHIAERMLVEMGSLYLGAQVAFAESLQTFSQNITTSKPTVFLGVHRIWTKFQQGILAKIPQKKLDVMLRVPIISQIVKTKIRKGLGLNGSTLVLTGASPTPQGLLSWFKRIGVTIQESYALTENCCYSNITLKEKIKIGYVGRPFPNCEVRLGPEDEIQVKHKGLMKGYYNEPEKTLEAFTKDGFFRTGDQGFIDEEGFLRITGRIKDLFKTSKGKYVAPSAIEMKFATHSIVEQVCVIGSGMCQPMALVTLSQTGKQMSKEDIRTTAAIMMQQMNDSLAAHEKLGKIIVLEEEWTVDNNLLPPSLKIKRNEIEKRYAVYYDNWELSETEIHFVNNYL
;
A
#
# COMPACT_ATOMS: atom_id res chain seq x y z
N MET A 1 -6.64 23.15 -15.30
CA MET A 1 -6.05 22.23 -16.30
C MET A 1 -7.18 21.54 -17.02
N GLU A 2 -7.06 21.40 -18.33
CA GLU A 2 -8.00 20.65 -19.15
C GLU A 2 -7.98 19.15 -18.76
N TYR A 3 -9.14 18.52 -18.78
CA TYR A 3 -9.29 17.10 -18.47
C TYR A 3 -8.54 16.25 -19.51
N GLN A 4 -7.71 15.34 -19.04
CA GLN A 4 -6.98 14.37 -19.85
C GLN A 4 -7.21 12.98 -19.27
N SER A 5 -7.92 12.11 -20.00
CA SER A 5 -8.17 10.75 -19.54
C SER A 5 -6.89 9.88 -19.60
N PRO A 6 -6.81 8.77 -18.85
CA PRO A 6 -5.72 7.80 -19.01
C PRO A 6 -5.58 7.32 -20.47
N LEU A 7 -6.70 7.14 -21.18
CA LEU A 7 -6.70 6.72 -22.58
C LEU A 7 -6.12 7.81 -23.50
N SER A 8 -6.46 9.08 -23.29
CA SER A 8 -5.89 10.18 -24.08
C SER A 8 -4.37 10.26 -23.91
N ARG A 9 -3.84 9.88 -22.73
CA ARG A 9 -2.40 9.79 -22.48
C ARG A 9 -1.74 8.60 -23.19
N LEU A 10 -2.41 7.45 -23.23
CA LEU A 10 -1.96 6.30 -24.02
C LEU A 10 -1.83 6.67 -25.51
N TYR A 11 -2.87 7.27 -26.10
CA TYR A 11 -2.88 7.71 -27.51
C TYR A 11 -1.81 8.76 -27.80
N HIS A 12 -1.59 9.68 -26.86
CA HIS A 12 -0.53 10.68 -26.96
C HIS A 12 0.84 10.02 -27.10
N TRP A 13 1.19 9.07 -26.21
CA TRP A 13 2.51 8.43 -26.25
C TRP A 13 2.66 7.40 -27.35
N GLU A 14 1.57 6.75 -27.77
CA GLU A 14 1.53 5.90 -28.96
C GLU A 14 1.96 6.69 -30.21
N ARG A 15 1.56 7.96 -30.30
CA ARG A 15 1.89 8.85 -31.42
C ARG A 15 3.26 9.52 -31.26
N GLU A 16 3.56 10.10 -30.12
CA GLU A 16 4.76 10.93 -29.91
C GLU A 16 6.04 10.14 -29.65
N ALA A 17 5.92 8.92 -29.11
CA ALA A 17 7.08 8.11 -28.73
C ALA A 17 6.83 6.58 -28.92
N PRO A 18 6.37 6.15 -30.11
CA PRO A 18 5.88 4.78 -30.34
C PRO A 18 6.89 3.69 -29.97
N ASP A 19 8.17 3.91 -30.26
CA ASP A 19 9.24 2.91 -30.07
C ASP A 19 9.95 3.03 -28.72
N ARG A 20 9.59 4.03 -27.89
CA ARG A 20 10.14 4.15 -26.55
C ARG A 20 9.56 3.08 -25.62
N VAL A 21 10.43 2.44 -24.83
CA VAL A 21 10.03 1.41 -23.87
C VAL A 21 9.18 2.04 -22.75
N PHE A 22 7.98 1.52 -22.57
CA PHE A 22 7.08 1.86 -21.48
C PHE A 22 7.18 0.85 -20.33
N LEU A 23 6.98 -0.44 -20.63
CA LEU A 23 6.97 -1.49 -19.61
C LEU A 23 8.19 -2.41 -19.77
N LYS A 24 8.73 -2.83 -18.61
CA LYS A 24 9.90 -3.70 -18.57
C LYS A 24 9.73 -4.72 -17.44
N GLN A 25 9.67 -5.99 -17.80
CA GLN A 25 9.37 -7.08 -16.86
C GLN A 25 10.38 -8.22 -16.99
N PRO A 26 10.94 -8.73 -15.90
CA PRO A 26 11.68 -9.99 -15.93
C PRO A 26 10.70 -11.17 -15.94
N ILE A 27 10.98 -12.14 -16.82
CA ILE A 27 10.29 -13.42 -16.94
C ILE A 27 11.38 -14.47 -17.03
N ASP A 28 11.40 -15.43 -16.10
CA ASP A 28 12.46 -16.44 -15.97
C ASP A 28 13.87 -15.84 -15.99
N GLY A 29 14.04 -14.72 -15.28
CA GLY A 29 15.30 -13.99 -15.16
C GLY A 29 15.68 -13.15 -16.38
N LYS A 30 14.92 -13.19 -17.49
CA LYS A 30 15.17 -12.41 -18.70
C LYS A 30 14.26 -11.21 -18.79
N TRP A 31 14.81 -10.05 -19.11
CA TRP A 31 14.05 -8.82 -19.26
C TRP A 31 13.31 -8.76 -20.59
N HIS A 32 11.98 -8.70 -20.54
CA HIS A 32 11.09 -8.40 -21.65
C HIS A 32 10.67 -6.93 -21.60
N THR A 33 10.47 -6.33 -22.76
CA THR A 33 10.11 -4.91 -22.89
C THR A 33 8.94 -4.74 -23.83
N TRP A 34 8.08 -3.78 -23.50
CA TRP A 34 6.97 -3.32 -24.35
C TRP A 34 7.14 -1.84 -24.63
N THR A 35 7.15 -1.46 -25.90
CA THR A 35 7.11 -0.06 -26.32
C THR A 35 5.69 0.50 -26.21
N TRP A 36 5.54 1.81 -26.29
CA TRP A 36 4.21 2.44 -26.28
C TRP A 36 3.31 1.90 -27.38
N LYS A 37 3.84 1.73 -28.60
CA LYS A 37 3.12 1.13 -29.72
C LYS A 37 2.68 -0.30 -29.46
N GLN A 38 3.52 -1.11 -28.83
CA GLN A 38 3.19 -2.49 -28.48
C GLN A 38 2.09 -2.55 -27.41
N VAL A 39 2.22 -1.73 -26.35
CA VAL A 39 1.20 -1.64 -25.30
C VAL A 39 -0.13 -1.19 -25.90
N ALA A 40 -0.15 -0.11 -26.68
CA ALA A 40 -1.38 0.39 -27.29
C ALA A 40 -2.05 -0.67 -28.18
N ARG A 41 -1.26 -1.42 -28.98
CA ARG A 41 -1.77 -2.50 -29.80
C ARG A 41 -2.42 -3.60 -28.96
N GLU A 42 -1.77 -4.06 -27.89
CA GLU A 42 -2.33 -5.09 -27.01
C GLU A 42 -3.57 -4.60 -26.27
N VAL A 43 -3.58 -3.35 -25.81
CA VAL A 43 -4.75 -2.72 -25.20
C VAL A 43 -5.94 -2.68 -26.17
N ARG A 44 -5.72 -2.25 -27.41
CA ARG A 44 -6.77 -2.19 -28.46
C ARG A 44 -7.29 -3.59 -28.82
N GLN A 45 -6.40 -4.59 -28.88
CA GLN A 45 -6.75 -5.98 -29.17
C GLN A 45 -7.65 -6.54 -28.06
N LEU A 46 -7.23 -6.42 -26.82
CA LEU A 46 -8.00 -6.90 -25.67
C LEU A 46 -9.34 -6.14 -25.52
N ALA A 47 -9.34 -4.83 -25.76
CA ALA A 47 -10.56 -4.05 -25.71
C ALA A 47 -11.57 -4.47 -26.78
N GLY A 48 -11.13 -4.83 -27.99
CA GLY A 48 -11.97 -5.40 -29.04
C GLY A 48 -12.59 -6.73 -28.63
N SER A 49 -11.80 -7.60 -28.02
CA SER A 49 -12.29 -8.89 -27.49
C SER A 49 -13.30 -8.72 -26.36
N LEU A 50 -13.11 -7.72 -25.49
CA LEU A 50 -14.09 -7.38 -24.45
C LEU A 50 -15.39 -6.84 -25.01
N GLN A 51 -15.35 -5.99 -26.04
CA GLN A 51 -16.57 -5.48 -26.70
C GLN A 51 -17.34 -6.59 -27.41
N ALA A 52 -16.63 -7.57 -28.00
CA ALA A 52 -17.26 -8.71 -28.67
C ALA A 52 -18.06 -9.63 -27.73
N LEU A 53 -17.82 -9.55 -26.41
CA LEU A 53 -18.66 -10.25 -25.42
C LEU A 53 -20.09 -9.69 -25.32
N GLY A 54 -20.35 -8.50 -25.87
CA GLY A 54 -21.67 -7.86 -25.82
C GLY A 54 -22.15 -7.50 -24.41
N LEU A 55 -21.23 -7.34 -23.45
CA LEU A 55 -21.58 -6.93 -22.09
C LEU A 55 -22.18 -5.52 -22.08
N PRO A 56 -23.14 -5.24 -21.19
CA PRO A 56 -23.66 -3.89 -21.01
C PRO A 56 -22.54 -2.86 -20.78
N LYS A 57 -22.73 -1.65 -21.25
CA LYS A 57 -21.80 -0.54 -20.95
C LYS A 57 -21.64 -0.40 -19.43
N HIS A 58 -20.43 -0.06 -18.99
CA HIS A 58 -20.08 0.09 -17.57
C HIS A 58 -20.14 -1.20 -16.75
N SER A 59 -20.18 -2.39 -17.38
CA SER A 59 -20.02 -3.66 -16.66
C SER A 59 -18.72 -3.65 -15.86
N HIS A 60 -18.75 -4.31 -14.73
CA HIS A 60 -17.59 -4.42 -13.86
C HIS A 60 -16.73 -5.61 -14.28
N ILE A 61 -15.46 -5.38 -14.56
CA ILE A 61 -14.49 -6.40 -14.96
C ILE A 61 -13.43 -6.50 -13.87
N ALA A 62 -13.40 -7.66 -13.21
CA ALA A 62 -12.41 -7.90 -12.16
C ALA A 62 -11.08 -8.37 -12.74
N MET A 63 -9.98 -8.02 -12.05
CA MET A 63 -8.67 -8.57 -12.32
C MET A 63 -7.90 -8.84 -11.03
N ILE A 64 -7.21 -9.97 -10.99
CA ILE A 64 -6.41 -10.42 -9.86
C ILE A 64 -5.05 -10.90 -10.30
N SER A 65 -3.99 -10.21 -9.91
CA SER A 65 -2.61 -10.55 -10.26
C SER A 65 -1.61 -9.81 -9.38
N LYS A 66 -0.43 -10.42 -9.17
CA LYS A 66 0.77 -9.67 -8.83
C LYS A 66 1.14 -8.75 -9.98
N ASN A 67 2.01 -7.78 -9.70
CA ASN A 67 2.41 -6.78 -10.69
C ASN A 67 3.09 -7.41 -11.90
N CYS A 68 2.63 -7.02 -13.09
CA CYS A 68 3.17 -7.42 -14.37
C CYS A 68 2.72 -6.43 -15.46
N ALA A 69 3.32 -6.49 -16.64
CA ALA A 69 2.97 -5.63 -17.77
C ALA A 69 1.49 -5.76 -18.17
N HIS A 70 0.99 -7.00 -18.20
CA HIS A 70 -0.40 -7.29 -18.59
C HIS A 70 -1.43 -6.84 -17.56
N TRP A 71 -1.04 -6.53 -16.31
CA TRP A 71 -1.91 -5.86 -15.37
C TRP A 71 -2.31 -4.46 -15.88
N ILE A 72 -1.32 -3.65 -16.29
CA ILE A 72 -1.55 -2.30 -16.84
C ILE A 72 -2.27 -2.37 -18.19
N ILE A 73 -1.87 -3.30 -19.06
CA ILE A 73 -2.52 -3.51 -20.37
C ILE A 73 -3.99 -3.88 -20.18
N CYS A 74 -4.31 -4.76 -19.24
CA CYS A 74 -5.67 -5.19 -18.95
C CYS A 74 -6.52 -4.05 -18.37
N ASP A 75 -5.98 -3.27 -17.42
CA ASP A 75 -6.70 -2.13 -16.84
C ASP A 75 -7.08 -1.10 -17.91
N LEU A 76 -6.12 -0.74 -18.77
CA LEU A 76 -6.36 0.17 -19.88
C LEU A 76 -7.35 -0.38 -20.92
N ALA A 77 -7.30 -1.68 -21.19
CA ALA A 77 -8.24 -2.32 -22.12
C ALA A 77 -9.67 -2.38 -21.57
N ILE A 78 -9.85 -2.65 -20.29
CA ILE A 78 -11.16 -2.64 -19.62
C ILE A 78 -11.81 -1.26 -19.77
N ILE A 79 -11.08 -0.18 -19.47
CA ILE A 79 -11.62 1.17 -19.58
C ILE A 79 -11.80 1.62 -21.04
N MET A 80 -10.97 1.12 -21.97
CA MET A 80 -11.13 1.38 -23.42
C MET A 80 -12.37 0.68 -23.98
N ALA A 81 -12.67 -0.54 -23.51
CA ALA A 81 -13.87 -1.29 -23.90
C ALA A 81 -15.19 -0.67 -23.38
N GLY A 82 -15.13 0.37 -22.52
CA GLY A 82 -16.30 1.03 -21.96
C GLY A 82 -16.73 0.48 -20.60
N HIS A 83 -15.91 -0.31 -19.94
CA HIS A 83 -16.18 -0.98 -18.67
C HIS A 83 -15.51 -0.30 -17.48
N VAL A 84 -15.77 -0.79 -16.27
CA VAL A 84 -15.21 -0.33 -15.00
C VAL A 84 -14.25 -1.38 -14.47
N SER A 85 -13.04 -0.98 -14.13
CA SER A 85 -12.00 -1.87 -13.61
C SER A 85 -12.18 -2.12 -12.12
N ILE A 86 -12.14 -3.42 -11.73
CA ILE A 86 -12.23 -3.90 -10.34
C ILE A 86 -10.91 -4.62 -9.99
N PRO A 87 -9.89 -3.90 -9.54
CA PRO A 87 -8.61 -4.49 -9.17
C PRO A 87 -8.70 -5.21 -7.84
N LEU A 88 -8.35 -6.50 -7.81
CA LEU A 88 -8.39 -7.35 -6.64
C LEU A 88 -6.98 -7.61 -6.10
N HIS A 89 -6.88 -7.72 -4.78
CA HIS A 89 -5.59 -7.97 -4.14
C HIS A 89 -5.10 -9.41 -4.43
N PRO A 90 -3.83 -9.63 -4.81
CA PRO A 90 -3.33 -10.94 -5.25
C PRO A 90 -3.25 -12.00 -4.13
N ASN A 91 -3.28 -11.59 -2.86
CA ASN A 91 -3.16 -12.48 -1.70
C ASN A 91 -4.49 -12.57 -0.94
N GLN A 92 -5.58 -12.93 -1.62
CA GLN A 92 -6.88 -13.12 -0.98
C GLN A 92 -7.15 -14.61 -0.72
N GLN A 93 -7.97 -14.89 0.30
CA GLN A 93 -8.58 -16.20 0.47
C GLN A 93 -9.78 -16.37 -0.45
N ALA A 94 -10.19 -17.62 -0.73
CA ALA A 94 -11.29 -17.94 -1.62
C ALA A 94 -12.61 -17.27 -1.19
N ASN A 95 -12.94 -17.29 0.10
CA ASN A 95 -14.12 -16.63 0.65
C ASN A 95 -14.12 -15.11 0.46
N CYS A 96 -12.98 -14.46 0.66
CA CYS A 96 -12.84 -13.02 0.42
C CYS A 96 -12.95 -12.68 -1.07
N LEU A 97 -12.38 -13.52 -1.95
CA LEU A 97 -12.52 -13.38 -3.39
C LEU A 97 -13.99 -13.49 -3.81
N GLN A 98 -14.70 -14.50 -3.31
CA GLN A 98 -16.12 -14.70 -3.57
C GLN A 98 -16.95 -13.48 -3.14
N GLU A 99 -16.74 -13.02 -1.91
CA GLU A 99 -17.45 -11.85 -1.37
C GLU A 99 -17.24 -10.60 -2.23
N VAL A 100 -16.00 -10.30 -2.64
CA VAL A 100 -15.73 -9.11 -3.45
C VAL A 100 -16.30 -9.26 -4.86
N LEU A 101 -16.18 -10.43 -5.50
CA LEU A 101 -16.76 -10.68 -6.84
C LEU A 101 -18.29 -10.53 -6.84
N GLN A 102 -18.96 -11.02 -5.80
CA GLN A 102 -20.41 -10.86 -5.63
C GLN A 102 -20.81 -9.42 -5.36
N ARG A 103 -20.14 -8.74 -4.41
CA ARG A 103 -20.44 -7.34 -4.07
C ARG A 103 -20.16 -6.38 -5.22
N SER A 104 -19.14 -6.67 -6.01
CA SER A 104 -18.79 -5.85 -7.17
C SER A 104 -19.64 -6.17 -8.40
N GLU A 105 -20.48 -7.20 -8.35
CA GLU A 105 -21.28 -7.65 -9.51
C GLU A 105 -20.39 -7.85 -10.76
N SER A 106 -19.19 -8.42 -10.55
CA SER A 106 -18.22 -8.60 -11.64
C SER A 106 -18.71 -9.59 -12.68
N ALA A 107 -18.69 -9.19 -13.96
CA ALA A 107 -19.15 -10.03 -15.07
C ALA A 107 -18.04 -10.96 -15.61
N LEU A 108 -16.78 -10.63 -15.37
CA LEU A 108 -15.60 -11.33 -15.88
C LEU A 108 -14.45 -11.20 -14.89
N LEU A 109 -13.54 -12.18 -14.86
CA LEU A 109 -12.34 -12.15 -14.05
C LEU A 109 -11.08 -12.43 -14.89
N PHE A 110 -10.15 -11.49 -14.93
CA PHE A 110 -8.80 -11.73 -15.41
C PHE A 110 -7.92 -12.24 -14.27
N VAL A 111 -7.20 -13.34 -14.54
CA VAL A 111 -6.34 -14.02 -13.56
C VAL A 111 -4.91 -13.99 -14.08
N GLY A 112 -4.04 -13.29 -13.37
CA GLY A 112 -2.64 -13.17 -13.75
C GLY A 112 -1.70 -14.00 -12.88
N LYS A 113 -0.56 -13.42 -12.55
CA LYS A 113 0.50 -14.04 -11.76
C LYS A 113 0.08 -14.16 -10.29
N LEU A 114 -0.14 -15.38 -9.82
CA LEU A 114 -0.55 -15.72 -8.45
C LEU A 114 0.27 -16.91 -7.94
N ASP A 115 0.44 -17.01 -6.61
CA ASP A 115 1.12 -18.15 -5.99
C ASP A 115 0.16 -19.30 -5.66
N ASN A 116 -1.11 -18.99 -5.34
CA ASN A 116 -2.08 -19.91 -4.78
C ASN A 116 -3.43 -19.93 -5.53
N TRP A 117 -3.41 -19.78 -6.86
CA TRP A 117 -4.64 -19.77 -7.66
C TRP A 117 -5.50 -21.02 -7.43
N ASN A 118 -4.88 -22.20 -7.29
CA ASN A 118 -5.62 -23.46 -7.09
C ASN A 118 -6.50 -23.46 -5.84
N GLU A 119 -6.12 -22.72 -4.81
CA GLU A 119 -6.91 -22.54 -3.60
C GLU A 119 -7.96 -21.44 -3.80
N MET A 120 -7.56 -20.35 -4.45
CA MET A 120 -8.41 -19.17 -4.64
C MET A 120 -9.57 -19.40 -5.61
N LYS A 121 -9.38 -20.24 -6.64
CA LYS A 121 -10.38 -20.48 -7.69
C LYS A 121 -11.71 -21.01 -7.15
N ALA A 122 -11.72 -21.69 -6.00
CA ALA A 122 -12.92 -22.14 -5.32
C ALA A 122 -13.85 -20.98 -4.90
N GLY A 123 -13.32 -19.76 -4.77
CA GLY A 123 -14.08 -18.56 -4.48
C GLY A 123 -14.67 -17.86 -5.71
N VAL A 124 -14.42 -18.35 -6.91
CA VAL A 124 -14.99 -17.76 -8.13
C VAL A 124 -16.39 -18.29 -8.37
N PRO A 125 -17.44 -17.44 -8.40
CA PRO A 125 -18.78 -17.86 -8.75
C PRO A 125 -18.83 -18.51 -10.14
N GLY A 126 -19.56 -19.62 -10.30
CA GLY A 126 -19.55 -20.45 -11.51
C GLY A 126 -20.03 -19.76 -12.80
N HIS A 127 -20.72 -18.63 -12.70
CA HIS A 127 -21.14 -17.82 -13.84
C HIS A 127 -20.07 -16.84 -14.34
N ILE A 128 -18.98 -16.62 -13.58
CA ILE A 128 -17.91 -15.71 -13.94
C ILE A 128 -16.88 -16.46 -14.79
N LYS A 129 -16.73 -16.06 -16.05
CA LYS A 129 -15.67 -16.56 -16.92
C LYS A 129 -14.31 -16.03 -16.48
N CYS A 130 -13.31 -16.92 -16.38
CA CYS A 130 -11.94 -16.57 -16.07
C CYS A 130 -11.07 -16.55 -17.33
N ILE A 131 -10.19 -15.53 -17.45
CA ILE A 131 -9.21 -15.39 -18.53
C ILE A 131 -7.83 -15.27 -17.92
N SER A 132 -6.89 -16.14 -18.31
CA SER A 132 -5.53 -16.14 -17.80
C SER A 132 -4.67 -15.12 -18.55
N PHE A 133 -3.85 -14.34 -17.83
CA PHE A 133 -2.83 -13.49 -18.43
C PHE A 133 -1.77 -14.31 -19.16
N PRO A 134 -1.05 -13.72 -20.15
CA PRO A 134 0.12 -14.35 -20.75
C PRO A 134 1.17 -14.69 -19.70
N PHE A 135 1.97 -15.71 -19.99
CA PHE A 135 3.03 -16.21 -19.09
C PHE A 135 2.54 -16.72 -17.73
N CYS A 136 1.23 -16.98 -17.62
CA CYS A 136 0.60 -17.61 -16.48
C CYS A 136 -0.17 -18.85 -16.94
N ASN A 137 -0.11 -19.91 -16.15
CA ASN A 137 -0.89 -21.12 -16.40
C ASN A 137 -1.89 -21.31 -15.27
N ASN A 138 -3.04 -20.63 -15.37
CA ASN A 138 -4.09 -20.65 -14.36
C ASN A 138 -5.14 -21.68 -14.77
N ASP A 139 -5.17 -22.80 -14.08
CA ASP A 139 -6.09 -23.89 -14.34
C ASP A 139 -7.56 -23.42 -14.28
N GLY A 140 -8.38 -23.88 -15.23
CA GLY A 140 -9.80 -23.50 -15.35
C GLY A 140 -10.04 -22.14 -16.03
N CYS A 141 -8.99 -21.42 -16.47
CA CYS A 141 -9.12 -20.16 -17.20
C CYS A 141 -8.97 -20.37 -18.72
N VAL A 142 -9.67 -19.55 -19.50
CA VAL A 142 -9.42 -19.42 -20.95
C VAL A 142 -8.07 -18.73 -21.15
N SER A 143 -7.26 -19.20 -22.07
CA SER A 143 -5.96 -18.58 -22.34
C SER A 143 -6.11 -17.18 -22.94
N TRP A 144 -5.12 -16.30 -22.68
CA TRP A 144 -5.08 -14.95 -23.25
C TRP A 144 -5.15 -14.95 -24.79
N SER A 145 -4.37 -15.84 -25.42
CA SER A 145 -4.36 -15.97 -26.89
C SER A 145 -5.72 -16.41 -27.41
N THR A 146 -6.29 -17.48 -26.87
CA THR A 146 -7.65 -17.94 -27.26
C THR A 146 -8.69 -16.84 -27.13
N PHE A 147 -8.60 -15.99 -26.09
CA PHE A 147 -9.55 -14.92 -25.89
C PHE A 147 -9.37 -13.76 -26.88
N ASN A 148 -8.12 -13.46 -27.28
CA ASN A 148 -7.81 -12.30 -28.10
C ASN A 148 -7.74 -12.58 -29.60
N ASP A 149 -7.36 -13.79 -30.03
CA ASP A 149 -7.06 -14.06 -31.45
C ASP A 149 -8.32 -14.14 -32.32
N GLU A 150 -9.52 -14.25 -31.73
CA GLU A 150 -10.80 -14.39 -32.43
C GLU A 150 -11.44 -13.07 -32.86
N HIS A 151 -10.94 -11.92 -32.35
CA HIS A 151 -11.62 -10.64 -32.49
C HIS A 151 -10.67 -9.53 -33.03
N ALA A 152 -11.25 -8.57 -33.75
CA ALA A 152 -10.49 -7.44 -34.28
C ALA A 152 -10.17 -6.41 -33.19
N PRO A 153 -9.01 -5.73 -33.23
CA PRO A 153 -8.70 -4.63 -32.32
C PRO A 153 -9.60 -3.42 -32.56
N ILE A 154 -9.82 -2.62 -31.51
CA ILE A 154 -10.45 -1.31 -31.64
C ILE A 154 -9.47 -0.36 -32.34
N ASN A 155 -9.86 0.19 -33.49
CA ASN A 155 -9.03 1.14 -34.23
C ASN A 155 -9.28 2.61 -33.81
N GLU A 156 -10.43 2.90 -33.25
CA GLU A 156 -10.83 4.24 -32.84
C GLU A 156 -10.23 4.62 -31.49
N ASN A 157 -10.01 5.92 -31.28
CA ASN A 157 -9.66 6.48 -29.97
C ASN A 157 -10.93 6.70 -29.17
N ILE A 158 -11.16 5.83 -28.19
CA ILE A 158 -12.34 5.91 -27.33
C ILE A 158 -12.14 7.02 -26.29
N GLU A 159 -13.09 7.92 -26.21
CA GLU A 159 -13.17 8.97 -25.19
C GLU A 159 -14.08 8.53 -24.04
N ARG A 160 -13.66 8.83 -22.82
CA ARG A 160 -14.44 8.56 -21.59
C ARG A 160 -14.76 9.89 -20.89
N SER A 161 -16.00 10.06 -20.47
CA SER A 161 -16.40 11.26 -19.73
C SER A 161 -15.69 11.35 -18.38
N ALA A 162 -15.33 12.57 -17.98
CA ALA A 162 -14.68 12.84 -16.69
C ALA A 162 -15.47 12.30 -15.48
N THR A 163 -16.79 12.31 -15.57
CA THR A 163 -17.71 11.90 -14.48
C THR A 163 -18.02 10.41 -14.45
N GLU A 164 -17.61 9.65 -15.49
CA GLU A 164 -17.76 8.19 -15.50
C GLU A 164 -16.83 7.53 -14.49
N LEU A 165 -17.23 6.33 -14.01
CA LEU A 165 -16.39 5.51 -13.15
C LEU A 165 -15.24 4.92 -13.97
N CYS A 166 -14.03 5.14 -13.48
CA CYS A 166 -12.81 4.50 -13.99
C CYS A 166 -12.60 3.17 -13.27
N SER A 167 -12.79 3.17 -11.96
CA SER A 167 -12.53 1.98 -11.13
C SER A 167 -13.34 1.97 -9.85
N ILE A 168 -13.58 0.76 -9.31
CA ILE A 168 -14.04 0.55 -7.94
C ILE A 168 -12.95 -0.23 -7.20
N VAL A 169 -12.32 0.40 -6.22
CA VAL A 169 -11.23 -0.20 -5.43
C VAL A 169 -11.78 -0.69 -4.09
N TYR A 170 -11.71 -2.00 -3.85
CA TYR A 170 -12.20 -2.58 -2.61
C TYR A 170 -11.16 -2.44 -1.50
N THR A 171 -11.61 -1.89 -0.35
CA THR A 171 -10.79 -1.73 0.86
C THR A 171 -11.33 -2.63 1.97
N SER A 172 -10.43 -3.25 2.72
CA SER A 172 -10.78 -3.92 3.98
C SER A 172 -11.02 -2.86 5.05
N GLY A 173 -12.27 -2.53 5.30
CA GLY A 173 -12.62 -1.65 6.44
C GLY A 173 -12.12 -2.23 7.77
N THR A 174 -11.90 -1.37 8.77
CA THR A 174 -11.41 -1.72 10.14
C THR A 174 -12.40 -2.54 10.98
N GLY A 175 -13.15 -3.47 10.40
CA GLY A 175 -14.07 -4.32 11.16
C GLY A 175 -15.36 -4.67 10.44
N GLY A 176 -15.34 -4.82 9.13
CA GLY A 176 -16.52 -5.18 8.37
C GLY A 176 -16.23 -5.70 6.97
N ALA A 177 -17.30 -5.99 6.25
CA ALA A 177 -17.26 -6.37 4.86
C ALA A 177 -16.48 -5.35 3.99
N PRO A 178 -15.81 -5.80 2.92
CA PRO A 178 -15.08 -4.94 2.00
C PRO A 178 -15.98 -3.85 1.41
N LYS A 179 -15.46 -2.60 1.35
CA LYS A 179 -16.16 -1.45 0.78
C LYS A 179 -15.58 -1.12 -0.58
N GLY A 180 -16.42 -0.96 -1.59
CA GLY A 180 -16.02 -0.57 -2.94
C GLY A 180 -15.95 0.95 -3.09
N VAL A 181 -14.75 1.51 -3.13
CA VAL A 181 -14.51 2.95 -3.31
C VAL A 181 -14.62 3.30 -4.79
N MET A 182 -15.63 4.11 -5.17
CA MET A 182 -15.88 4.53 -6.55
C MET A 182 -15.03 5.72 -6.95
N LEU A 183 -14.15 5.54 -7.93
CA LEU A 183 -13.24 6.57 -8.44
C LEU A 183 -13.54 6.89 -9.90
N THR A 184 -13.69 8.18 -10.22
CA THR A 184 -13.99 8.68 -11.57
C THR A 184 -12.71 8.90 -12.38
N PHE A 185 -12.87 9.06 -13.69
CA PHE A 185 -11.77 9.47 -14.56
C PHE A 185 -11.22 10.86 -14.18
N GLU A 186 -12.10 11.79 -13.75
CA GLU A 186 -11.67 13.11 -13.25
C GLU A 186 -10.79 12.99 -12.01
N ALA A 187 -11.14 12.11 -11.08
CA ALA A 187 -10.35 11.89 -9.87
C ALA A 187 -8.93 11.43 -10.21
N PHE A 188 -8.78 10.46 -11.11
CA PHE A 188 -7.48 9.97 -11.57
C PHE A 188 -6.66 11.05 -12.28
N ALA A 189 -7.29 11.78 -13.21
CA ALA A 189 -6.64 12.85 -13.95
C ALA A 189 -6.19 14.00 -13.03
N PHE A 190 -7.10 14.48 -12.17
CA PHE A 190 -6.81 15.57 -11.23
C PHE A 190 -5.63 15.25 -10.32
N VAL A 191 -5.67 14.07 -9.69
CA VAL A 191 -4.62 13.65 -8.74
C VAL A 191 -3.29 13.48 -9.47
N THR A 192 -3.27 12.76 -10.59
CA THR A 192 -2.02 12.46 -11.30
C THR A 192 -1.35 13.73 -11.83
N LEU A 193 -2.10 14.63 -12.46
CA LEU A 193 -1.56 15.88 -13.01
C LEU A 193 -0.99 16.77 -11.90
N ASN A 194 -1.73 16.97 -10.82
CA ASN A 194 -1.28 17.83 -9.72
C ASN A 194 -0.09 17.21 -8.97
N ALA A 195 -0.10 15.89 -8.68
CA ALA A 195 0.98 15.22 -7.98
C ALA A 195 2.27 15.20 -8.80
N THR A 196 2.22 14.81 -10.06
CA THR A 196 3.42 14.73 -10.93
C THR A 196 4.07 16.10 -11.15
N GLN A 197 3.26 17.13 -11.34
CA GLN A 197 3.74 18.50 -11.45
C GLN A 197 4.38 18.99 -10.15
N HIS A 198 3.70 18.79 -9.01
CA HIS A 198 4.22 19.22 -7.70
C HIS A 198 5.52 18.54 -7.32
N LEU A 199 5.68 17.26 -7.69
CA LEU A 199 6.87 16.47 -7.42
C LEU A 199 7.97 16.66 -8.47
N GLY A 200 7.75 17.48 -9.50
CA GLY A 200 8.73 17.75 -10.56
C GLY A 200 9.09 16.52 -11.40
N LEU A 201 8.17 15.56 -11.52
CA LEU A 201 8.41 14.33 -12.27
C LEU A 201 8.27 14.55 -13.78
N THR A 202 9.01 13.78 -14.56
CA THR A 202 9.10 13.93 -16.02
C THR A 202 9.10 12.58 -16.74
N HIS A 203 9.07 12.60 -18.07
CA HIS A 203 9.21 11.41 -18.91
C HIS A 203 10.55 10.67 -18.75
N ARG A 204 11.55 11.30 -18.12
CA ARG A 204 12.88 10.68 -17.87
C ARG A 204 12.89 9.83 -16.61
N ASP A 205 11.83 9.90 -15.81
CA ASP A 205 11.73 9.13 -14.60
C ASP A 205 11.52 7.64 -14.87
N ARG A 206 11.94 6.82 -13.93
CA ARG A 206 11.83 5.37 -13.95
C ARG A 206 11.18 4.92 -12.68
N PHE A 207 10.07 4.23 -12.82
CA PHE A 207 9.31 3.67 -11.71
C PHE A 207 9.67 2.20 -11.51
N PHE A 208 9.58 1.71 -10.28
CA PHE A 208 9.75 0.31 -9.95
C PHE A 208 8.51 -0.21 -9.24
N SER A 209 7.80 -1.11 -9.91
CA SER A 209 6.51 -1.64 -9.48
C SER A 209 6.67 -2.97 -8.75
N TYR A 210 6.25 -3.03 -7.48
CA TYR A 210 6.28 -4.24 -6.66
C TYR A 210 5.22 -4.29 -5.57
N LEU A 211 4.71 -3.15 -5.09
CA LEU A 211 3.53 -3.11 -4.24
C LEU A 211 2.29 -3.45 -5.09
N PRO A 212 1.27 -4.08 -4.52
CA PRO A 212 0.11 -4.47 -5.33
C PRO A 212 -0.49 -3.29 -6.09
N LEU A 213 -0.60 -3.40 -7.43
CA LEU A 213 -1.26 -2.40 -8.29
C LEU A 213 -2.76 -2.25 -7.99
N SER A 214 -3.36 -3.24 -7.33
CA SER A 214 -4.71 -3.12 -6.76
C SER A 214 -4.79 -2.14 -5.60
N HIS A 215 -3.66 -1.74 -4.99
CA HIS A 215 -3.62 -0.71 -3.97
C HIS A 215 -3.47 0.66 -4.61
N ILE A 216 -4.31 1.60 -4.20
CA ILE A 216 -4.40 2.93 -4.82
C ILE A 216 -3.05 3.68 -4.89
N ALA A 217 -2.17 3.52 -3.89
CA ALA A 217 -0.88 4.21 -3.88
C ALA A 217 0.04 3.75 -5.01
N GLU A 218 0.14 2.45 -5.26
CA GLU A 218 0.93 1.91 -6.37
C GLU A 218 0.28 2.26 -7.72
N ARG A 219 -1.04 2.15 -7.80
CA ARG A 219 -1.78 2.48 -9.00
C ARG A 219 -1.61 3.94 -9.40
N MET A 220 -1.79 4.88 -8.48
CA MET A 220 -1.67 6.31 -8.78
C MET A 220 -0.22 6.75 -9.03
N LEU A 221 0.73 6.29 -8.21
CA LEU A 221 2.12 6.68 -8.35
C LEU A 221 2.78 6.02 -9.57
N VAL A 222 2.64 4.70 -9.71
CA VAL A 222 3.40 3.95 -10.73
C VAL A 222 2.64 3.88 -12.04
N GLU A 223 1.42 3.35 -12.06
CA GLU A 223 0.66 3.19 -13.29
C GLU A 223 0.26 4.55 -13.87
N MET A 224 -0.54 5.32 -13.15
CA MET A 224 -1.04 6.62 -13.63
C MET A 224 0.10 7.63 -13.78
N GLY A 225 1.03 7.71 -12.80
CA GLY A 225 2.19 8.59 -12.90
C GLY A 225 3.03 8.33 -14.15
N SER A 226 3.37 7.08 -14.44
CA SER A 226 4.15 6.73 -15.62
C SER A 226 3.39 6.97 -16.93
N LEU A 227 2.10 6.63 -16.96
CA LEU A 227 1.23 6.83 -18.12
C LEU A 227 1.10 8.32 -18.48
N TYR A 228 0.87 9.19 -17.50
CA TYR A 228 0.72 10.63 -17.75
C TYR A 228 2.02 11.29 -18.16
N LEU A 229 3.14 10.86 -17.59
CA LEU A 229 4.46 11.41 -17.90
C LEU A 229 5.11 10.81 -19.15
N GLY A 230 4.68 9.66 -19.62
CA GLY A 230 5.37 8.87 -20.63
C GLY A 230 6.66 8.24 -20.10
N ALA A 231 6.71 7.92 -18.82
CA ALA A 231 7.88 7.38 -18.14
C ALA A 231 7.90 5.85 -18.18
N GLN A 232 9.05 5.25 -17.86
CA GLN A 232 9.23 3.80 -17.87
C GLN A 232 8.85 3.17 -16.54
N VAL A 233 8.21 1.98 -16.59
CA VAL A 233 7.95 1.12 -15.43
C VAL A 233 8.76 -0.17 -15.55
N ALA A 234 9.49 -0.54 -14.49
CA ALA A 234 10.10 -1.85 -14.35
C ALA A 234 9.41 -2.62 -13.20
N PHE A 235 9.12 -3.90 -13.45
CA PHE A 235 8.45 -4.75 -12.47
C PHE A 235 9.45 -5.61 -11.68
N ALA A 236 9.10 -5.94 -10.43
CA ALA A 236 9.76 -6.99 -9.70
C ALA A 236 9.25 -8.37 -10.17
N GLU A 237 10.15 -9.33 -10.34
CA GLU A 237 9.75 -10.68 -10.71
C GLU A 237 9.23 -11.47 -9.51
N SER A 238 9.97 -11.42 -8.40
CA SER A 238 9.62 -12.10 -7.14
C SER A 238 10.27 -11.39 -5.95
N LEU A 239 9.92 -11.81 -4.74
CA LEU A 239 10.59 -11.33 -3.53
C LEU A 239 12.06 -11.77 -3.47
N GLN A 240 12.38 -12.95 -4.00
CA GLN A 240 13.74 -13.49 -4.05
C GLN A 240 14.64 -12.68 -4.99
N THR A 241 14.14 -12.27 -6.14
CA THR A 241 14.88 -11.50 -7.14
C THR A 241 14.77 -9.99 -6.96
N PHE A 242 14.00 -9.52 -5.97
CA PHE A 242 13.71 -8.10 -5.73
C PHE A 242 14.98 -7.23 -5.72
N SER A 243 16.00 -7.63 -4.94
CA SER A 243 17.25 -6.86 -4.81
C SER A 243 18.02 -6.76 -6.15
N GLN A 244 18.01 -7.82 -6.96
CA GLN A 244 18.60 -7.83 -8.28
C GLN A 244 17.79 -6.96 -9.26
N ASN A 245 16.45 -7.08 -9.22
CA ASN A 245 15.58 -6.35 -10.12
C ASN A 245 15.65 -4.84 -9.89
N ILE A 246 15.62 -4.37 -8.62
CA ILE A 246 15.71 -2.95 -8.31
C ILE A 246 17.09 -2.36 -8.66
N THR A 247 18.19 -3.10 -8.42
CA THR A 247 19.54 -2.65 -8.77
C THR A 247 19.77 -2.58 -10.27
N THR A 248 19.14 -3.45 -11.04
CA THR A 248 19.17 -3.43 -12.52
C THR A 248 18.31 -2.30 -13.08
N SER A 249 17.13 -2.07 -12.51
CA SER A 249 16.16 -1.05 -12.97
C SER A 249 16.60 0.37 -12.64
N LYS A 250 17.34 0.56 -11.55
CA LYS A 250 17.84 1.88 -11.06
C LYS A 250 16.73 2.93 -11.08
N PRO A 251 15.64 2.75 -10.32
CA PRO A 251 14.52 3.66 -10.33
C PRO A 251 14.92 5.06 -9.88
N THR A 252 14.29 6.08 -10.46
CA THR A 252 14.37 7.46 -9.99
C THR A 252 13.28 7.78 -8.97
N VAL A 253 12.16 7.06 -9.07
CA VAL A 253 11.01 7.14 -8.15
C VAL A 253 10.83 5.78 -7.46
N PHE A 254 10.84 5.77 -6.14
CA PHE A 254 10.68 4.56 -5.34
C PHE A 254 9.78 4.79 -4.14
N LEU A 255 8.72 4.00 -4.02
CA LEU A 255 7.83 3.95 -2.86
C LEU A 255 8.15 2.69 -2.05
N GLY A 256 8.59 2.85 -0.80
CA GLY A 256 8.80 1.74 0.12
C GLY A 256 7.87 1.85 1.33
N VAL A 257 7.18 0.77 1.69
CA VAL A 257 6.50 0.69 2.98
C VAL A 257 7.51 0.46 4.10
N HIS A 258 7.15 0.77 5.36
CA HIS A 258 8.08 0.69 6.50
C HIS A 258 8.83 -0.66 6.59
N ARG A 259 8.14 -1.79 6.31
CA ARG A 259 8.77 -3.14 6.32
C ARG A 259 9.90 -3.29 5.31
N ILE A 260 9.80 -2.69 4.15
CA ILE A 260 10.87 -2.69 3.14
C ILE A 260 12.06 -1.89 3.63
N TRP A 261 11.83 -0.73 4.23
CA TRP A 261 12.87 0.10 4.81
C TRP A 261 13.59 -0.63 5.96
N THR A 262 12.84 -1.31 6.83
CA THR A 262 13.41 -2.14 7.90
C THR A 262 14.27 -3.27 7.34
N LYS A 263 13.78 -4.01 6.32
CA LYS A 263 14.57 -5.06 5.66
C LYS A 263 15.84 -4.51 4.99
N PHE A 264 15.78 -3.35 4.38
CA PHE A 264 16.95 -2.68 3.81
C PHE A 264 17.96 -2.34 4.90
N GLN A 265 17.53 -1.76 6.02
CA GLN A 265 18.40 -1.47 7.15
C GLN A 265 19.07 -2.73 7.68
N GLN A 266 18.30 -3.78 7.95
CA GLN A 266 18.80 -5.08 8.43
C GLN A 266 19.83 -5.69 7.46
N GLY A 267 19.54 -5.68 6.15
CA GLY A 267 20.45 -6.19 5.13
C GLY A 267 21.77 -5.39 5.02
N ILE A 268 21.74 -4.09 5.30
CA ILE A 268 22.95 -3.26 5.38
C ILE A 268 23.74 -3.59 6.65
N LEU A 269 23.05 -3.66 7.80
CA LEU A 269 23.69 -3.91 9.10
C LEU A 269 24.27 -5.33 9.23
N ALA A 270 23.68 -6.31 8.53
CA ALA A 270 24.27 -7.65 8.42
C ALA A 270 25.63 -7.65 7.71
N LYS A 271 25.84 -6.72 6.77
CA LYS A 271 27.13 -6.57 6.06
C LYS A 271 28.10 -5.63 6.74
N ILE A 272 27.58 -4.58 7.38
CA ILE A 272 28.36 -3.53 8.05
C ILE A 272 27.72 -3.28 9.43
N PRO A 273 28.23 -3.89 10.52
CA PRO A 273 27.68 -3.66 11.85
C PRO A 273 27.60 -2.17 12.22
N GLN A 274 26.58 -1.79 13.02
CA GLN A 274 26.26 -0.38 13.32
C GLN A 274 27.47 0.40 13.84
N LYS A 275 28.24 -0.15 14.79
CA LYS A 275 29.44 0.51 15.34
C LYS A 275 30.48 0.84 14.25
N LYS A 276 30.70 -0.09 13.30
CA LYS A 276 31.62 0.10 12.18
C LYS A 276 31.10 1.15 11.21
N LEU A 277 29.81 1.11 10.89
CA LEU A 277 29.14 2.10 10.04
C LEU A 277 29.27 3.51 10.64
N ASP A 278 29.04 3.65 11.93
CA ASP A 278 29.13 4.94 12.64
C ASP A 278 30.55 5.55 12.56
N VAL A 279 31.59 4.74 12.71
CA VAL A 279 32.98 5.17 12.54
C VAL A 279 33.24 5.62 11.10
N MET A 280 32.82 4.82 10.11
CA MET A 280 33.01 5.13 8.70
C MET A 280 32.28 6.42 8.27
N LEU A 281 31.13 6.71 8.85
CA LEU A 281 30.36 7.91 8.55
C LEU A 281 30.92 9.19 9.18
N ARG A 282 31.84 9.11 10.16
CA ARG A 282 32.50 10.26 10.78
C ARG A 282 33.63 10.85 9.90
N VAL A 283 34.22 10.03 9.03
CA VAL A 283 35.31 10.46 8.15
C VAL A 283 34.73 10.93 6.81
N PRO A 284 34.82 12.20 6.42
CA PRO A 284 34.10 12.78 5.28
C PRO A 284 34.26 12.00 3.96
N ILE A 285 35.50 11.67 3.57
CA ILE A 285 35.77 10.97 2.31
C ILE A 285 35.21 9.54 2.35
N ILE A 286 35.46 8.81 3.43
CA ILE A 286 34.96 7.44 3.62
C ILE A 286 33.43 7.44 3.67
N SER A 287 32.85 8.43 4.38
CA SER A 287 31.41 8.62 4.47
C SER A 287 30.76 8.71 3.08
N GLN A 288 31.30 9.52 2.18
CA GLN A 288 30.75 9.69 0.83
C GLN A 288 30.85 8.41 0.00
N ILE A 289 31.98 7.68 0.10
CA ILE A 289 32.16 6.38 -0.59
C ILE A 289 31.15 5.37 -0.07
N VAL A 290 31.02 5.25 1.26
CA VAL A 290 30.09 4.30 1.90
C VAL A 290 28.64 4.61 1.54
N LYS A 291 28.21 5.87 1.64
CA LYS A 291 26.88 6.32 1.24
C LYS A 291 26.57 5.98 -0.22
N THR A 292 27.52 6.23 -1.10
CA THR A 292 27.37 5.92 -2.54
C THR A 292 27.27 4.40 -2.78
N LYS A 293 28.13 3.60 -2.10
CA LYS A 293 28.12 2.15 -2.20
C LYS A 293 26.81 1.55 -1.69
N ILE A 294 26.30 2.04 -0.56
CA ILE A 294 25.00 1.62 -0.01
C ILE A 294 23.87 1.96 -0.97
N ARG A 295 23.78 3.21 -1.46
CA ARG A 295 22.74 3.61 -2.43
C ARG A 295 22.78 2.79 -3.71
N LYS A 296 23.98 2.48 -4.23
CA LYS A 296 24.13 1.57 -5.39
C LYS A 296 23.62 0.16 -5.09
N GLY A 297 23.96 -0.38 -3.92
CA GLY A 297 23.52 -1.69 -3.48
C GLY A 297 22.00 -1.80 -3.26
N LEU A 298 21.34 -0.69 -2.91
CA LEU A 298 19.89 -0.57 -2.81
C LEU A 298 19.20 -0.30 -4.17
N GLY A 299 19.94 -0.05 -5.25
CA GLY A 299 19.40 0.40 -6.53
C GLY A 299 18.92 1.86 -6.55
N LEU A 300 19.16 2.62 -5.47
CA LEU A 300 18.62 3.98 -5.26
C LEU A 300 19.63 5.09 -5.55
N ASN A 301 20.76 4.79 -6.20
CA ASN A 301 21.82 5.79 -6.43
C ASN A 301 21.39 6.95 -7.36
N GLY A 302 20.40 6.75 -8.21
CA GLY A 302 19.85 7.77 -9.09
C GLY A 302 18.46 8.25 -8.68
N SER A 303 17.97 7.85 -7.51
CA SER A 303 16.61 8.20 -7.10
C SER A 303 16.52 9.66 -6.67
N THR A 304 15.57 10.36 -7.27
CA THR A 304 15.23 11.76 -7.00
C THR A 304 14.08 11.86 -6.01
N LEU A 305 13.14 10.89 -6.07
CA LEU A 305 11.98 10.80 -5.19
C LEU A 305 11.98 9.43 -4.50
N VAL A 306 12.10 9.43 -3.18
CA VAL A 306 12.05 8.23 -2.34
C VAL A 306 10.98 8.43 -1.28
N LEU A 307 9.94 7.60 -1.33
CA LEU A 307 8.73 7.76 -0.55
C LEU A 307 8.53 6.65 0.48
N THR A 308 7.82 6.99 1.55
CA THR A 308 7.16 6.03 2.44
C THR A 308 5.72 6.48 2.70
N GLY A 309 4.83 5.52 2.89
CA GLY A 309 3.41 5.78 3.15
C GLY A 309 2.63 4.51 3.44
N ALA A 310 1.32 4.58 3.37
CA ALA A 310 0.35 3.52 3.67
C ALA A 310 0.33 3.03 5.14
N SER A 311 1.39 3.22 5.89
CA SER A 311 1.48 2.97 7.32
C SER A 311 2.57 3.86 7.94
N PRO A 312 2.47 4.19 9.24
CA PRO A 312 3.48 5.01 9.91
C PRO A 312 4.87 4.38 9.82
N THR A 313 5.88 5.22 9.55
CA THR A 313 7.29 4.79 9.51
C THR A 313 8.02 5.32 10.75
N PRO A 314 8.76 4.47 11.50
CA PRO A 314 9.46 4.90 12.71
C PRO A 314 10.44 6.05 12.44
N GLN A 315 10.40 7.08 13.26
CA GLN A 315 11.26 8.26 13.11
C GLN A 315 12.75 7.92 13.18
N GLY A 316 13.12 6.95 14.02
CA GLY A 316 14.49 6.43 14.11
C GLY A 316 14.97 5.82 12.80
N LEU A 317 14.08 5.11 12.08
CA LEU A 317 14.39 4.51 10.78
C LEU A 317 14.61 5.59 9.71
N LEU A 318 13.76 6.61 9.65
CA LEU A 318 13.90 7.75 8.73
C LEU A 318 15.21 8.51 8.99
N SER A 319 15.51 8.79 10.26
CA SER A 319 16.74 9.45 10.68
C SER A 319 17.97 8.62 10.31
N TRP A 320 17.92 7.31 10.48
CA TRP A 320 18.99 6.40 10.11
C TRP A 320 19.28 6.43 8.61
N PHE A 321 18.24 6.36 7.76
CA PHE A 321 18.39 6.45 6.31
C PHE A 321 18.93 7.82 5.87
N LYS A 322 18.48 8.91 6.49
CA LYS A 322 19.01 10.26 6.24
C LYS A 322 20.52 10.34 6.49
N ARG A 323 21.02 9.70 7.56
CA ARG A 323 22.45 9.64 7.88
C ARG A 323 23.28 8.96 6.79
N ILE A 324 22.75 7.93 6.14
CA ILE A 324 23.42 7.22 5.03
C ILE A 324 23.13 7.83 3.64
N GLY A 325 22.50 9.00 3.61
CA GLY A 325 22.27 9.78 2.39
C GLY A 325 21.06 9.32 1.56
N VAL A 326 20.11 8.62 2.17
CA VAL A 326 18.80 8.31 1.59
C VAL A 326 17.76 9.16 2.32
N THR A 327 17.22 10.14 1.63
CA THR A 327 16.18 11.02 2.17
C THR A 327 14.81 10.47 1.81
N ILE A 328 14.11 9.93 2.81
CA ILE A 328 12.78 9.34 2.64
C ILE A 328 11.73 10.41 2.95
N GLN A 329 10.82 10.64 2.03
CA GLN A 329 9.70 11.57 2.16
C GLN A 329 8.45 10.81 2.60
N GLU A 330 7.77 11.31 3.62
CA GLU A 330 6.52 10.71 4.13
C GLU A 330 5.33 11.26 3.36
N SER A 331 4.35 10.38 3.07
CA SER A 331 3.08 10.76 2.46
C SER A 331 1.91 10.13 3.22
N TYR A 332 0.80 10.85 3.25
CA TYR A 332 -0.45 10.42 3.84
C TYR A 332 -1.60 10.58 2.87
N ALA A 333 -2.34 9.52 2.67
CA ALA A 333 -3.58 9.49 1.91
C ALA A 333 -4.33 8.17 2.11
N LEU A 334 -5.55 8.11 1.59
CA LEU A 334 -6.45 6.96 1.61
C LEU A 334 -6.93 6.62 0.20
N THR A 335 -7.61 5.49 0.04
CA THR A 335 -8.25 5.12 -1.22
C THR A 335 -9.36 6.10 -1.57
N GLU A 336 -10.12 6.51 -0.59
CA GLU A 336 -11.27 7.42 -0.69
C GLU A 336 -10.90 8.83 -1.18
N ASN A 337 -9.64 9.25 -0.96
CA ASN A 337 -9.12 10.50 -1.51
C ASN A 337 -8.13 10.28 -2.67
N CYS A 338 -8.26 9.13 -3.36
CA CYS A 338 -7.47 8.79 -4.55
C CYS A 338 -5.95 8.94 -4.34
N CYS A 339 -5.46 8.59 -3.15
CA CYS A 339 -4.05 8.73 -2.76
C CYS A 339 -3.52 10.18 -2.78
N TYR A 340 -4.36 11.18 -2.46
CA TYR A 340 -3.99 12.59 -2.54
C TYR A 340 -4.43 13.36 -1.29
N SER A 341 -3.47 13.70 -0.43
CA SER A 341 -3.68 14.54 0.76
C SER A 341 -2.41 15.31 1.14
N ASN A 342 -1.46 14.68 1.85
CA ASN A 342 -0.25 15.34 2.35
C ASN A 342 1.02 14.64 1.91
N ILE A 343 2.09 15.43 1.74
CA ILE A 343 3.44 14.92 1.42
C ILE A 343 4.52 15.83 2.01
N THR A 344 5.63 15.22 2.44
CA THR A 344 6.85 15.96 2.75
C THR A 344 7.64 16.21 1.46
N LEU A 345 8.17 17.41 1.30
CA LEU A 345 9.11 17.73 0.22
C LEU A 345 10.54 17.60 0.72
N LYS A 346 11.45 17.19 -0.16
CA LYS A 346 12.86 16.94 0.18
C LYS A 346 13.55 18.11 0.87
N GLU A 347 13.18 19.33 0.50
CA GLU A 347 13.73 20.58 1.03
C GLU A 347 13.19 20.94 2.42
N LYS A 348 12.04 20.38 2.79
CA LYS A 348 11.34 20.68 4.06
C LYS A 348 10.82 19.42 4.73
N ILE A 349 11.72 18.50 5.09
CA ILE A 349 11.35 17.29 5.83
C ILE A 349 11.34 17.58 7.33
N LYS A 350 10.18 17.36 7.94
CA LYS A 350 9.96 17.36 9.38
C LYS A 350 9.61 15.94 9.81
N ILE A 351 10.58 15.22 10.37
CA ILE A 351 10.42 13.81 10.74
C ILE A 351 9.28 13.64 11.75
N GLY A 352 8.40 12.66 11.50
CA GLY A 352 7.19 12.42 12.30
C GLY A 352 5.97 13.23 11.84
N TYR A 353 6.11 13.99 10.76
CA TYR A 353 5.02 14.68 10.07
C TYR A 353 4.90 14.16 8.65
N VAL A 354 3.69 14.02 8.18
CA VAL A 354 3.39 13.56 6.80
C VAL A 354 3.38 14.72 5.78
N GLY A 355 3.90 15.87 6.18
CA GLY A 355 4.08 17.02 5.31
C GLY A 355 2.89 17.97 5.27
N ARG A 356 2.84 18.75 4.19
CA ARG A 356 1.79 19.72 3.91
C ARG A 356 0.81 19.18 2.87
N PRO A 357 -0.40 19.76 2.76
CA PRO A 357 -1.33 19.40 1.71
C PRO A 357 -0.71 19.57 0.31
N PHE A 358 -1.07 18.67 -0.60
CA PHE A 358 -0.80 18.84 -2.02
C PHE A 358 -1.51 20.09 -2.57
N PRO A 359 -1.07 20.65 -3.72
CA PRO A 359 -1.77 21.74 -4.38
C PRO A 359 -3.25 21.42 -4.66
N ASN A 360 -4.13 22.39 -4.49
CA ASN A 360 -5.58 22.22 -4.68
C ASN A 360 -6.22 21.15 -3.79
N CYS A 361 -5.61 20.86 -2.65
CA CYS A 361 -6.11 19.98 -1.60
C CYS A 361 -6.27 20.79 -0.30
N GLU A 362 -7.47 20.84 0.22
CA GLU A 362 -7.77 21.45 1.51
C GLU A 362 -7.73 20.37 2.59
N VAL A 363 -7.00 20.62 3.67
CA VAL A 363 -6.92 19.74 4.84
C VAL A 363 -7.18 20.57 6.07
N ARG A 364 -8.12 20.10 6.91
CA ARG A 364 -8.46 20.73 8.19
C ARG A 364 -8.66 19.68 9.28
N LEU A 365 -8.72 20.13 10.53
CA LEU A 365 -9.15 19.31 11.65
C LEU A 365 -10.63 19.62 11.95
N GLY A 366 -11.43 18.57 12.04
CA GLY A 366 -12.82 18.60 12.49
C GLY A 366 -12.94 18.29 13.98
N PRO A 367 -14.15 17.94 14.46
CA PRO A 367 -14.36 17.46 15.83
C PRO A 367 -13.43 16.28 16.16
N GLU A 368 -12.98 16.19 17.40
CA GLU A 368 -12.04 15.16 17.88
C GLU A 368 -10.69 15.15 17.13
N ASP A 369 -10.28 16.32 16.61
CA ASP A 369 -9.08 16.47 15.79
C ASP A 369 -9.07 15.55 14.56
N GLU A 370 -10.27 15.20 14.03
CA GLU A 370 -10.43 14.40 12.83
C GLU A 370 -9.84 15.11 11.61
N ILE A 371 -8.93 14.44 10.91
CA ILE A 371 -8.41 14.94 9.64
C ILE A 371 -9.52 14.88 8.58
N GLN A 372 -9.84 16.02 7.99
CA GLN A 372 -10.84 16.16 6.93
C GLN A 372 -10.19 16.72 5.67
N VAL A 373 -10.51 16.13 4.51
CA VAL A 373 -9.85 16.42 3.23
C VAL A 373 -10.88 16.80 2.17
N LYS A 374 -10.56 17.81 1.35
CA LYS A 374 -11.43 18.22 0.23
C LYS A 374 -10.60 18.56 -1.00
N HIS A 375 -10.93 17.92 -2.13
CA HIS A 375 -10.39 18.20 -3.46
C HIS A 375 -11.21 17.47 -4.54
N LYS A 376 -10.98 17.78 -5.82
CA LYS A 376 -11.72 17.16 -6.95
C LYS A 376 -11.44 15.67 -7.18
N GLY A 377 -10.40 15.13 -6.58
CA GLY A 377 -10.04 13.70 -6.67
C GLY A 377 -10.66 12.83 -5.58
N LEU A 378 -11.60 13.34 -4.77
CA LEU A 378 -12.32 12.51 -3.79
C LEU A 378 -13.18 11.45 -4.50
N MET A 379 -13.41 10.34 -3.81
CA MET A 379 -14.33 9.30 -4.28
C MET A 379 -15.73 9.86 -4.54
N LYS A 380 -16.43 9.24 -5.49
CA LYS A 380 -17.86 9.51 -5.70
C LYS A 380 -18.74 8.99 -4.56
N GLY A 381 -18.25 7.97 -3.84
CA GLY A 381 -18.91 7.30 -2.73
C GLY A 381 -18.52 5.83 -2.66
N TYR A 382 -19.19 5.11 -1.76
CA TYR A 382 -19.07 3.64 -1.66
C TYR A 382 -20.12 2.96 -2.53
N TYR A 383 -19.71 1.98 -3.32
CA TYR A 383 -20.59 1.24 -4.23
C TYR A 383 -21.67 0.47 -3.47
N ASN A 384 -22.93 0.68 -3.85
CA ASN A 384 -24.12 0.11 -3.20
C ASN A 384 -24.23 0.39 -1.68
N GLU A 385 -23.54 1.45 -1.16
CA GLU A 385 -23.58 1.84 0.26
C GLU A 385 -23.84 3.34 0.44
N PRO A 386 -25.04 3.84 0.09
CA PRO A 386 -25.35 5.27 0.11
C PRO A 386 -25.31 5.88 1.53
N GLU A 387 -25.75 5.15 2.55
CA GLU A 387 -25.74 5.62 3.94
C GLU A 387 -24.30 5.85 4.44
N LYS A 388 -23.40 4.86 4.21
CA LYS A 388 -21.98 5.02 4.56
C LYS A 388 -21.31 6.12 3.75
N THR A 389 -21.78 6.37 2.53
CA THR A 389 -21.30 7.49 1.72
C THR A 389 -21.68 8.83 2.37
N LEU A 390 -22.93 8.98 2.80
CA LEU A 390 -23.38 10.19 3.52
C LEU A 390 -22.60 10.42 4.81
N GLU A 391 -22.35 9.37 5.59
CA GLU A 391 -21.56 9.44 6.83
C GLU A 391 -20.09 9.84 6.57
N ALA A 392 -19.55 9.47 5.41
CA ALA A 392 -18.16 9.75 5.07
C ALA A 392 -17.89 11.21 4.69
N PHE A 393 -18.91 12.02 4.46
CA PHE A 393 -18.75 13.42 4.09
C PHE A 393 -19.40 14.37 5.10
N THR A 394 -18.79 15.54 5.26
CA THR A 394 -19.41 16.64 5.98
C THR A 394 -20.41 17.37 5.07
N LYS A 395 -21.30 18.17 5.64
CA LYS A 395 -22.30 18.95 4.90
C LYS A 395 -21.67 19.92 3.88
N ASP A 396 -20.45 20.39 4.14
CA ASP A 396 -19.68 21.30 3.28
C ASP A 396 -18.69 20.56 2.32
N GLY A 397 -18.82 19.21 2.25
CA GLY A 397 -18.17 18.37 1.22
C GLY A 397 -16.73 17.94 1.55
N PHE A 398 -16.30 18.02 2.81
CA PHE A 398 -15.04 17.39 3.22
C PHE A 398 -15.24 15.90 3.48
N PHE A 399 -14.31 15.10 3.01
CA PHE A 399 -14.21 13.69 3.34
C PHE A 399 -13.65 13.52 4.76
N ARG A 400 -14.33 12.74 5.58
CA ARG A 400 -13.99 12.39 6.96
C ARG A 400 -13.08 11.16 6.93
N THR A 401 -11.80 11.35 7.27
CA THR A 401 -10.83 10.25 7.15
C THR A 401 -10.94 9.20 8.24
N GLY A 402 -11.52 9.56 9.39
CA GLY A 402 -11.51 8.77 10.61
C GLY A 402 -10.12 8.67 11.27
N ASP A 403 -9.12 9.36 10.72
CA ASP A 403 -7.80 9.49 11.34
C ASP A 403 -7.74 10.80 12.14
N GLN A 404 -7.05 10.77 13.27
CA GLN A 404 -6.77 11.96 14.09
C GLN A 404 -5.43 12.57 13.73
N GLY A 405 -5.30 13.88 13.85
CA GLY A 405 -4.08 14.57 13.56
C GLY A 405 -3.87 15.86 14.32
N PHE A 406 -2.71 16.44 14.10
CA PHE A 406 -2.31 17.75 14.58
C PHE A 406 -1.65 18.51 13.44
N ILE A 407 -2.06 19.74 13.21
CA ILE A 407 -1.45 20.64 12.24
C ILE A 407 -0.69 21.71 13.02
N ASP A 408 0.62 21.83 12.77
CA ASP A 408 1.44 22.83 13.43
C ASP A 408 1.31 24.22 12.77
N GLU A 409 1.95 25.23 13.38
CA GLU A 409 1.93 26.62 12.91
C GLU A 409 2.51 26.80 11.50
N GLU A 410 3.36 25.86 11.06
CA GLU A 410 3.92 25.86 9.70
C GLU A 410 3.01 25.12 8.68
N GLY A 411 1.90 24.53 9.11
CA GLY A 411 0.96 23.77 8.28
C GLY A 411 1.37 22.32 8.02
N PHE A 412 2.30 21.75 8.81
CA PHE A 412 2.65 20.34 8.71
C PHE A 412 1.66 19.49 9.50
N LEU A 413 1.13 18.44 8.85
CA LEU A 413 0.24 17.47 9.46
C LEU A 413 1.04 16.34 10.13
N ARG A 414 0.69 16.01 11.37
CA ARG A 414 1.11 14.81 12.10
C ARG A 414 -0.11 13.96 12.40
N ILE A 415 -0.07 12.67 12.06
CA ILE A 415 -1.12 11.71 12.41
C ILE A 415 -0.87 11.27 13.85
N THR A 416 -1.92 11.30 14.67
CA THR A 416 -1.86 10.92 16.09
C THR A 416 -2.54 9.59 16.38
N GLY A 417 -3.50 9.17 15.55
CA GLY A 417 -4.19 7.90 15.72
C GLY A 417 -5.36 7.70 14.77
N ARG A 418 -6.18 6.71 15.06
CA ARG A 418 -7.49 6.49 14.43
C ARG A 418 -8.59 6.65 15.47
N ILE A 419 -9.64 7.37 15.13
CA ILE A 419 -10.78 7.62 16.03
C ILE A 419 -11.40 6.28 16.48
N LYS A 420 -11.62 5.35 15.57
CA LYS A 420 -12.21 4.04 15.88
C LYS A 420 -11.30 3.08 16.63
N ASP A 421 -9.99 3.33 16.64
CA ASP A 421 -9.02 2.48 17.33
C ASP A 421 -8.75 2.98 18.75
N LEU A 422 -9.22 4.19 19.09
CA LEU A 422 -9.10 4.72 20.45
C LEU A 422 -9.88 3.83 21.42
N PHE A 423 -9.23 3.43 22.48
CA PHE A 423 -9.91 2.75 23.58
C PHE A 423 -9.84 3.55 24.87
N LYS A 424 -10.78 3.32 25.76
CA LYS A 424 -10.88 3.98 27.06
C LYS A 424 -10.43 3.04 28.15
N THR A 425 -9.44 3.44 28.93
CA THR A 425 -9.00 2.68 30.12
C THR A 425 -10.06 2.70 31.21
N SER A 426 -9.97 1.82 32.22
CA SER A 426 -10.84 1.79 33.38
C SER A 426 -10.85 3.13 34.16
N LYS A 427 -9.77 3.92 34.05
CA LYS A 427 -9.65 5.27 34.63
C LYS A 427 -10.29 6.37 33.78
N GLY A 428 -11.01 5.99 32.72
CA GLY A 428 -11.72 6.94 31.86
C GLY A 428 -10.84 7.74 30.91
N LYS A 429 -9.57 7.38 30.71
CA LYS A 429 -8.62 8.04 29.80
C LYS A 429 -8.57 7.36 28.45
N TYR A 430 -8.55 8.13 27.36
CA TYR A 430 -8.38 7.63 26.00
C TYR A 430 -6.90 7.35 25.69
N VAL A 431 -6.66 6.25 25.02
CA VAL A 431 -5.34 5.81 24.55
C VAL A 431 -5.40 5.58 23.04
N ALA A 432 -4.41 6.12 22.32
CA ALA A 432 -4.21 5.90 20.89
C ALA A 432 -3.19 4.75 20.68
N PRO A 433 -3.64 3.51 20.44
CA PRO A 433 -2.73 2.35 20.39
C PRO A 433 -1.66 2.47 19.31
N SER A 434 -2.01 3.03 18.16
CA SER A 434 -1.07 3.15 17.03
C SER A 434 0.19 3.99 17.37
N ALA A 435 0.07 5.00 18.24
CA ALA A 435 1.19 5.81 18.68
C ALA A 435 2.18 5.00 19.54
N ILE A 436 1.67 4.08 20.34
CA ILE A 436 2.48 3.16 21.17
C ILE A 436 3.09 2.07 20.28
N GLU A 437 2.29 1.47 19.39
CA GLU A 437 2.73 0.42 18.45
C GLU A 437 3.90 0.86 17.55
N MET A 438 3.89 2.11 17.11
CA MET A 438 5.01 2.67 16.32
C MET A 438 6.35 2.61 17.05
N LYS A 439 6.37 2.67 18.38
CA LYS A 439 7.61 2.59 19.16
C LYS A 439 8.22 1.17 19.10
N PHE A 440 7.39 0.13 18.99
CA PHE A 440 7.85 -1.26 18.85
C PHE A 440 8.54 -1.52 17.50
N ALA A 441 8.17 -0.82 16.45
CA ALA A 441 8.69 -1.05 15.11
C ALA A 441 10.21 -0.80 14.95
N THR A 442 10.87 -0.20 15.96
CA THR A 442 12.33 -0.01 16.00
C THR A 442 13.08 -1.18 16.64
N HIS A 443 12.39 -2.11 17.27
CA HIS A 443 12.97 -3.21 18.01
C HIS A 443 13.07 -4.48 17.14
N SER A 444 14.29 -5.00 17.00
CA SER A 444 14.61 -6.11 16.10
C SER A 444 13.95 -7.44 16.45
N ILE A 445 13.52 -7.62 17.70
CA ILE A 445 12.87 -8.86 18.17
C ILE A 445 11.37 -8.91 17.86
N VAL A 446 10.76 -7.78 17.46
CA VAL A 446 9.32 -7.67 17.22
C VAL A 446 9.01 -7.74 15.73
N GLU A 447 8.09 -8.62 15.33
CA GLU A 447 7.54 -8.67 13.97
C GLU A 447 6.24 -7.89 13.85
N GLN A 448 5.30 -8.14 14.77
CA GLN A 448 3.99 -7.50 14.79
C GLN A 448 3.63 -7.13 16.23
N VAL A 449 2.80 -6.10 16.39
CA VAL A 449 2.33 -5.63 17.69
C VAL A 449 0.89 -5.15 17.59
N CYS A 450 0.10 -5.43 18.62
CA CYS A 450 -1.24 -4.88 18.83
C CYS A 450 -1.35 -4.43 20.29
N VAL A 451 -1.56 -3.15 20.51
CA VAL A 451 -1.77 -2.59 21.85
C VAL A 451 -3.26 -2.64 22.17
N ILE A 452 -3.60 -3.28 23.28
CA ILE A 452 -4.95 -3.48 23.80
C ILE A 452 -5.06 -2.81 25.18
N GLY A 453 -6.29 -2.57 25.68
CA GLY A 453 -6.43 -1.97 26.99
C GLY A 453 -7.81 -1.38 27.29
N SER A 454 -8.82 -1.72 26.46
CA SER A 454 -10.20 -1.27 26.71
C SER A 454 -10.71 -1.78 28.06
N GLY A 455 -11.08 -0.86 28.96
CA GLY A 455 -11.54 -1.20 30.31
C GLY A 455 -10.45 -1.62 31.29
N MET A 456 -9.19 -1.75 30.89
CA MET A 456 -8.06 -2.15 31.73
C MET A 456 -7.43 -0.96 32.47
N CYS A 457 -6.73 -1.24 33.58
CA CYS A 457 -6.01 -0.21 34.35
C CYS A 457 -4.85 0.41 33.55
N GLN A 458 -4.14 -0.40 32.78
CA GLN A 458 -3.02 -0.02 31.92
C GLN A 458 -3.11 -0.78 30.58
N PRO A 459 -2.67 -0.18 29.47
CA PRO A 459 -2.55 -0.89 28.20
C PRO A 459 -1.58 -2.07 28.28
N MET A 460 -1.81 -3.09 27.45
CA MET A 460 -0.89 -4.22 27.24
C MET A 460 -0.51 -4.30 25.76
N ALA A 461 0.70 -4.79 25.46
CA ALA A 461 1.15 -5.03 24.10
C ALA A 461 1.20 -6.52 23.80
N LEU A 462 0.41 -6.99 22.84
CA LEU A 462 0.52 -8.30 22.24
C LEU A 462 1.59 -8.25 21.16
N VAL A 463 2.60 -9.11 21.24
CA VAL A 463 3.79 -9.05 20.37
C VAL A 463 4.06 -10.42 19.76
N THR A 464 4.25 -10.47 18.44
CA THR A 464 4.80 -11.64 17.76
C THR A 464 6.29 -11.43 17.48
N LEU A 465 7.07 -12.52 17.55
CA LEU A 465 8.53 -12.44 17.42
C LEU A 465 8.97 -12.42 15.95
N SER A 466 9.94 -11.57 15.65
CA SER A 466 10.68 -11.61 14.39
C SER A 466 11.56 -12.87 14.29
N GLN A 467 12.14 -13.12 13.11
CA GLN A 467 13.12 -14.20 12.95
C GLN A 467 14.31 -14.09 13.92
N THR A 468 14.75 -12.86 14.20
CA THR A 468 15.81 -12.60 15.20
C THR A 468 15.33 -12.97 16.61
N GLY A 469 14.11 -12.55 16.97
CA GLY A 469 13.53 -12.88 18.27
C GLY A 469 13.35 -14.39 18.48
N LYS A 470 12.90 -15.12 17.44
CA LYS A 470 12.72 -16.59 17.50
C LYS A 470 14.02 -17.39 17.71
N GLN A 471 15.16 -16.79 17.39
CA GLN A 471 16.48 -17.42 17.60
C GLN A 471 17.07 -17.17 18.99
N MET A 472 16.43 -16.33 19.81
CA MET A 472 16.87 -15.99 21.15
C MET A 472 16.32 -16.95 22.20
N SER A 473 17.00 -17.05 23.33
CA SER A 473 16.47 -17.78 24.50
C SER A 473 15.26 -17.02 25.09
N LYS A 474 14.35 -17.72 25.77
CA LYS A 474 13.21 -17.08 26.48
C LYS A 474 13.69 -16.05 27.50
N GLU A 475 14.82 -16.26 28.14
CA GLU A 475 15.39 -15.33 29.12
C GLU A 475 15.94 -14.05 28.46
N ASP A 476 16.63 -14.20 27.31
CA ASP A 476 17.11 -13.05 26.55
C ASP A 476 15.94 -12.23 25.99
N ILE A 477 14.87 -12.89 25.53
CA ILE A 477 13.65 -12.21 25.08
C ILE A 477 13.02 -11.45 26.26
N ARG A 478 12.89 -12.08 27.42
CA ARG A 478 12.34 -11.46 28.64
C ARG A 478 13.12 -10.19 29.02
N THR A 479 14.44 -10.31 29.10
CA THR A 479 15.33 -9.19 29.44
C THR A 479 15.22 -8.06 28.42
N THR A 480 15.25 -8.40 27.12
CA THR A 480 15.14 -7.40 26.04
C THR A 480 13.78 -6.72 26.05
N ALA A 481 12.68 -7.46 26.24
CA ALA A 481 11.33 -6.94 26.30
C ALA A 481 11.11 -6.03 27.52
N ALA A 482 11.68 -6.37 28.68
CA ALA A 482 11.60 -5.53 29.88
C ALA A 482 12.32 -4.19 29.69
N ILE A 483 13.54 -4.21 29.12
CA ILE A 483 14.29 -2.98 28.78
C ILE A 483 13.50 -2.13 27.77
N MET A 484 12.94 -2.77 26.75
CA MET A 484 12.12 -2.12 25.72
C MET A 484 10.90 -1.45 26.36
N MET A 485 10.15 -2.16 27.19
CA MET A 485 8.97 -1.63 27.88
C MET A 485 9.31 -0.42 28.75
N GLN A 486 10.40 -0.49 29.52
CA GLN A 486 10.85 0.62 30.35
C GLN A 486 11.18 1.86 29.52
N GLN A 487 11.98 1.70 28.45
CA GLN A 487 12.36 2.81 27.55
C GLN A 487 11.13 3.47 26.89
N MET A 488 10.13 2.67 26.53
CA MET A 488 8.89 3.17 25.97
C MET A 488 8.07 3.92 27.03
N ASN A 489 7.92 3.35 28.22
CA ASN A 489 7.15 3.93 29.31
C ASN A 489 7.73 5.27 29.80
N ASP A 490 9.05 5.49 29.70
CA ASP A 490 9.70 6.77 30.03
C ASP A 490 9.22 7.93 29.14
N SER A 491 8.73 7.62 27.94
CA SER A 491 8.28 8.59 26.96
C SER A 491 6.76 8.67 26.81
N LEU A 492 6.00 7.89 27.57
CA LEU A 492 4.54 7.81 27.52
C LEU A 492 3.89 8.54 28.71
N ALA A 493 2.70 9.11 28.47
CA ALA A 493 1.89 9.66 29.53
C ALA A 493 1.45 8.55 30.52
N ALA A 494 1.17 8.89 31.76
CA ALA A 494 0.89 7.91 32.81
C ALA A 494 -0.22 6.89 32.47
N HIS A 495 -1.23 7.30 31.71
CA HIS A 495 -2.34 6.44 31.28
C HIS A 495 -2.06 5.62 30.01
N GLU A 496 -0.98 5.95 29.30
CA GLU A 496 -0.54 5.26 28.09
C GLU A 496 0.57 4.23 28.37
N LYS A 497 1.16 4.28 29.56
CA LYS A 497 2.22 3.34 29.97
C LYS A 497 1.73 1.91 29.89
N LEU A 498 2.53 1.08 29.26
CA LEU A 498 2.28 -0.37 29.18
C LEU A 498 2.43 -1.00 30.57
N GLY A 499 1.44 -1.75 30.98
CA GLY A 499 1.52 -2.59 32.16
C GLY A 499 2.23 -3.91 31.87
N LYS A 500 2.08 -4.43 30.65
CA LYS A 500 2.62 -5.75 30.28
C LYS A 500 2.95 -5.86 28.79
N ILE A 501 3.88 -6.78 28.48
CA ILE A 501 4.11 -7.28 27.12
C ILE A 501 3.79 -8.78 27.11
N ILE A 502 2.92 -9.18 26.19
CA ILE A 502 2.51 -10.55 25.98
C ILE A 502 3.18 -11.06 24.71
N VAL A 503 4.15 -11.96 24.85
CA VAL A 503 4.88 -12.56 23.72
C VAL A 503 4.11 -13.78 23.25
N LEU A 504 3.61 -13.72 22.01
CA LEU A 504 2.82 -14.76 21.38
C LEU A 504 3.72 -15.64 20.51
N GLU A 505 3.55 -16.94 20.58
CA GLU A 505 4.20 -17.90 19.66
C GLU A 505 3.48 -17.96 18.31
N GLU A 506 2.16 -17.69 18.30
CA GLU A 506 1.36 -17.63 17.09
C GLU A 506 1.70 -16.41 16.24
N GLU A 507 2.01 -16.61 14.96
CA GLU A 507 2.11 -15.52 13.99
C GLU A 507 0.72 -15.10 13.53
N TRP A 508 0.53 -13.79 13.33
CA TRP A 508 -0.68 -13.29 12.69
C TRP A 508 -0.51 -13.34 11.17
N THR A 509 -1.44 -13.98 10.50
CA THR A 509 -1.41 -14.22 9.06
C THR A 509 -2.75 -13.88 8.42
N VAL A 510 -2.80 -13.93 7.09
CA VAL A 510 -4.04 -13.84 6.34
C VAL A 510 -4.87 -15.12 6.56
N ASP A 511 -4.20 -16.27 6.70
CA ASP A 511 -4.84 -17.59 6.80
C ASP A 511 -5.57 -17.77 8.12
N ASN A 512 -5.04 -17.26 9.25
CA ASN A 512 -5.73 -17.26 10.53
C ASN A 512 -6.67 -16.07 10.74
N ASN A 513 -6.92 -15.28 9.67
CA ASN A 513 -7.82 -14.13 9.65
C ASN A 513 -7.42 -12.95 10.57
N LEU A 514 -6.22 -12.95 11.13
CA LEU A 514 -5.72 -11.86 12.00
C LEU A 514 -5.09 -10.71 11.20
N LEU A 515 -4.77 -10.95 9.91
CA LEU A 515 -4.37 -9.93 8.96
C LEU A 515 -5.31 -9.90 7.75
N PRO A 516 -5.59 -8.74 7.17
CA PRO A 516 -6.17 -8.62 5.85
C PRO A 516 -5.06 -8.84 4.78
N PRO A 517 -5.43 -9.00 3.49
CA PRO A 517 -4.46 -9.12 2.40
C PRO A 517 -3.42 -7.98 2.34
N SER A 518 -3.75 -6.80 2.84
CA SER A 518 -2.84 -5.65 2.98
C SER A 518 -1.80 -5.80 4.10
N LEU A 519 -1.84 -6.91 4.86
CA LEU A 519 -0.94 -7.24 5.97
C LEU A 519 -0.95 -6.22 7.13
N LYS A 520 -1.97 -5.39 7.24
CA LYS A 520 -2.23 -4.58 8.44
C LYS A 520 -2.87 -5.47 9.51
N ILE A 521 -2.77 -5.11 10.78
CA ILE A 521 -3.44 -5.87 11.85
C ILE A 521 -4.97 -5.67 11.78
N LYS A 522 -5.73 -6.73 11.99
CA LYS A 522 -7.18 -6.67 12.25
C LYS A 522 -7.39 -6.60 13.78
N ARG A 523 -7.27 -5.40 14.34
CA ARG A 523 -7.35 -5.19 15.80
C ARG A 523 -8.52 -5.90 16.44
N ASN A 524 -9.72 -5.72 15.92
CA ASN A 524 -10.95 -6.32 16.49
C ASN A 524 -10.89 -7.86 16.52
N GLU A 525 -10.32 -8.50 15.48
CA GLU A 525 -10.18 -9.96 15.44
C GLU A 525 -9.11 -10.44 16.42
N ILE A 526 -8.01 -9.69 16.57
CA ILE A 526 -6.96 -9.96 17.55
C ILE A 526 -7.52 -9.81 18.97
N GLU A 527 -8.20 -8.71 19.27
CA GLU A 527 -8.84 -8.51 20.59
C GLU A 527 -9.83 -9.61 20.91
N LYS A 528 -10.72 -9.95 19.97
CA LYS A 528 -11.71 -11.01 20.13
C LYS A 528 -11.05 -12.37 20.42
N ARG A 529 -9.97 -12.71 19.70
CA ARG A 529 -9.26 -13.98 19.86
C ARG A 529 -8.62 -14.12 21.24
N TYR A 530 -8.05 -13.04 21.76
CA TYR A 530 -7.27 -13.08 23.01
C TYR A 530 -8.05 -12.57 24.22
N ALA A 531 -9.29 -12.07 24.07
CA ALA A 531 -10.10 -11.51 25.16
C ALA A 531 -10.26 -12.46 26.35
N VAL A 532 -10.34 -13.77 26.11
CA VAL A 532 -10.49 -14.79 27.16
C VAL A 532 -9.32 -14.86 28.15
N TYR A 533 -8.18 -14.28 27.80
CA TYR A 533 -6.97 -14.29 28.62
C TYR A 533 -6.72 -12.97 29.36
N TYR A 534 -7.47 -11.92 29.09
CA TYR A 534 -7.20 -10.57 29.58
C TYR A 534 -7.17 -10.47 31.09
N ASP A 535 -8.16 -11.05 31.79
CA ASP A 535 -8.24 -11.04 33.24
C ASP A 535 -7.04 -11.76 33.88
N ASN A 536 -6.64 -12.90 33.31
CA ASN A 536 -5.48 -13.66 33.79
C ASN A 536 -4.17 -12.87 33.60
N TRP A 537 -4.05 -12.18 32.47
CA TRP A 537 -2.86 -11.37 32.22
C TRP A 537 -2.83 -10.13 33.11
N GLU A 538 -3.97 -9.46 33.32
CA GLU A 538 -4.04 -8.26 34.16
C GLU A 538 -3.69 -8.56 35.61
N LEU A 539 -4.15 -9.70 36.15
CA LEU A 539 -3.92 -10.13 37.52
C LEU A 539 -2.53 -10.69 37.79
N SER A 540 -1.79 -11.09 36.77
CA SER A 540 -0.45 -11.67 36.95
C SER A 540 0.56 -10.64 37.43
N GLU A 541 1.52 -11.07 38.26
CA GLU A 541 2.61 -10.21 38.77
C GLU A 541 3.74 -10.02 37.74
N THR A 542 3.83 -10.88 36.70
CA THR A 542 4.88 -10.78 35.68
C THR A 542 4.56 -9.72 34.62
N GLU A 543 5.54 -8.87 34.31
CA GLU A 543 5.41 -7.84 33.27
C GLU A 543 5.54 -8.42 31.85
N ILE A 544 6.34 -9.48 31.67
CA ILE A 544 6.59 -10.13 30.38
C ILE A 544 6.04 -11.55 30.41
N HIS A 545 4.96 -11.78 29.67
CA HIS A 545 4.29 -13.07 29.53
C HIS A 545 4.65 -13.77 28.23
N PHE A 546 4.79 -15.10 28.30
CA PHE A 546 4.88 -15.94 27.10
C PHE A 546 3.61 -16.81 27.04
N VAL A 547 2.92 -16.72 25.90
CA VAL A 547 1.76 -17.55 25.62
C VAL A 547 2.19 -18.63 24.65
N ASN A 548 2.23 -19.88 25.14
CA ASN A 548 2.45 -21.06 24.32
C ASN A 548 1.16 -21.38 23.55
N ASN A 549 1.29 -21.98 22.36
CA ASN A 549 0.14 -22.44 21.56
C ASN A 549 -0.65 -23.53 22.32
N TYR A 550 -1.60 -23.12 23.14
CA TYR A 550 -2.63 -23.98 23.70
C TYR A 550 -4.00 -23.44 23.26
N LEU A 551 -4.31 -23.61 21.98
CA LEU A 551 -5.66 -23.49 21.43
C LEU A 551 -5.93 -24.66 20.52
#